data_6d7ea6ce6b55d8b97c6a7c4ec9a91b35
#
_entry.id   6d7ea6ce6b55d8b97c6a7c4ec9a91b35
#
_cell.length_a   1.000
_cell.length_b   1.000
_cell.length_c   1.000
_cell.angle_alpha   90.00
_cell.angle_beta   90.00
_cell.angle_gamma   90.00
#
_symmetry.space_group_name_H-M   'P 1'
#
loop_
_entity.id
_entity.type
_entity.pdbx_description
1 polymer ?
#
loop_
_entity_poly.entity_id
_entity_poly.type
_entity_poly.pdbx_seq_one_letter_code
_entity_poly.pdbx_strand_id
1 'polypeptide(L)'
;MYIVAWKPPERFRQNKSFTGGYMTKKEFKEAMLRGLGRCVIAVRKEPEKYRDIVLWACKRNFAYDAQSEGTRSWYTYTMVNAYPDKETFIDATADALKRYRPNGSWDLLHLSELLMFFAMDGYESARNALEEKYKEVLTGMFARKRRPNRVFHELSDLEQLGLVLAVDSKSFLRIAGDFGRLYREKKYMCDGDFAWFFSSKGGQYRRTMEAAARKDENIACFFQRESADIVAREELWEQRKVNPTENLTGVRLSRWMASKADKETVERYVLAYREQTQPELRAVALTAFSCCPYPDDPHSIIEDTRSNCEELQNTAWRALENIRYPAVRAFALNNIANGIRTPENFALLATNYVPEDEEIMEELLQELITKKDWDSFHAAGMDIYRAFREGSDILHPKHLLPILYEYNPCSFCRESALVYMSKHRMLTKELLEECLYDSNDDIRRMAAKRLK
;
A
#
# COMPACT_ATOMS: atom_id res chain seq x y z
N MET A 1 -36.90 -14.94 -3.44
CA MET A 1 -35.52 -14.85 -2.98
C MET A 1 -34.66 -15.76 -3.87
N TYR A 2 -34.22 -15.24 -5.03
CA TYR A 2 -33.46 -16.04 -6.00
C TYR A 2 -31.97 -15.91 -5.68
N ILE A 3 -31.40 -17.01 -5.20
CA ILE A 3 -29.93 -17.16 -5.15
C ILE A 3 -29.52 -17.39 -6.61
N VAL A 4 -29.16 -16.33 -7.32
CA VAL A 4 -28.51 -16.46 -8.62
C VAL A 4 -27.08 -16.86 -8.31
N ALA A 5 -26.77 -18.13 -8.48
CA ALA A 5 -25.40 -18.61 -8.47
C ALA A 5 -24.65 -17.84 -9.56
N TRP A 6 -23.72 -16.97 -9.17
CA TRP A 6 -22.85 -16.25 -10.10
C TRP A 6 -22.13 -17.27 -10.99
N LYS A 7 -22.32 -17.18 -12.29
CA LYS A 7 -21.53 -17.89 -13.28
C LYS A 7 -20.64 -16.85 -13.94
N PRO A 8 -19.30 -16.99 -13.87
CA PRO A 8 -18.42 -16.09 -14.58
C PRO A 8 -18.78 -16.08 -16.06
N PRO A 9 -18.67 -14.93 -16.77
CA PRO A 9 -18.83 -14.84 -18.22
C PRO A 9 -18.01 -15.94 -18.91
N GLU A 10 -18.46 -16.44 -20.08
CA GLU A 10 -17.81 -17.59 -20.74
C GLU A 10 -16.32 -17.34 -21.03
N ARG A 11 -15.93 -16.11 -21.33
CA ARG A 11 -14.52 -15.68 -21.47
C ARG A 11 -13.69 -15.85 -20.19
N PHE A 12 -14.31 -15.84 -18.99
CA PHE A 12 -13.65 -16.13 -17.72
C PHE A 12 -13.64 -17.63 -17.37
N ARG A 13 -14.51 -18.44 -18.00
CA ARG A 13 -14.51 -19.90 -17.82
C ARG A 13 -13.25 -20.55 -18.38
N GLN A 14 -12.53 -19.87 -19.31
CA GLN A 14 -11.25 -20.36 -19.82
C GLN A 14 -10.08 -20.08 -18.86
N ASN A 15 -10.22 -19.16 -17.91
CA ASN A 15 -9.26 -19.01 -16.82
C ASN A 15 -9.50 -20.13 -15.78
N LYS A 16 -8.83 -21.24 -15.97
CA LYS A 16 -8.82 -22.45 -15.10
C LYS A 16 -8.32 -22.18 -13.67
N SER A 17 -8.19 -20.93 -13.24
CA SER A 17 -7.48 -20.50 -12.03
C SER A 17 -8.28 -20.58 -10.73
N PHE A 18 -9.62 -20.56 -10.80
CA PHE A 18 -10.43 -20.60 -9.57
C PHE A 18 -10.51 -21.96 -8.87
N THR A 19 -10.06 -23.04 -9.49
CA THR A 19 -10.24 -24.41 -8.96
C THR A 19 -8.96 -25.08 -8.45
N GLY A 20 -7.88 -24.32 -8.13
CA GLY A 20 -6.62 -24.96 -7.68
C GLY A 20 -6.04 -25.97 -8.69
N GLY A 21 -6.40 -25.80 -9.98
CA GLY A 21 -5.90 -26.59 -11.11
C GLY A 21 -4.43 -26.27 -11.41
N TYR A 22 -3.81 -27.10 -12.23
CA TYR A 22 -2.40 -26.99 -12.64
C TYR A 22 -2.12 -25.62 -13.26
N MET A 23 -1.44 -24.72 -12.52
CA MET A 23 -0.92 -23.46 -13.06
C MET A 23 0.38 -23.72 -13.80
N THR A 24 0.60 -23.03 -14.93
CA THR A 24 1.93 -22.93 -15.54
C THR A 24 2.85 -22.09 -14.62
N LYS A 25 4.17 -22.23 -14.79
CA LYS A 25 5.14 -21.38 -14.06
C LYS A 25 4.92 -19.88 -14.29
N LYS A 26 4.47 -19.49 -15.48
CA LYS A 26 4.16 -18.11 -15.83
C LYS A 26 2.95 -17.59 -15.05
N GLU A 27 1.84 -18.31 -15.09
CA GLU A 27 0.62 -17.98 -14.34
C GLU A 27 0.89 -17.92 -12.84
N PHE A 28 1.67 -18.88 -12.32
CA PHE A 28 2.10 -18.89 -10.92
C PHE A 28 2.87 -17.63 -10.55
N LYS A 29 3.88 -17.26 -11.36
CA LYS A 29 4.68 -16.07 -11.11
C LYS A 29 3.83 -14.78 -11.15
N GLU A 30 2.93 -14.65 -12.11
CA GLU A 30 2.02 -13.52 -12.21
C GLU A 30 1.06 -13.44 -11.03
N ALA A 31 0.49 -14.57 -10.59
CA ALA A 31 -0.36 -14.63 -9.39
C ALA A 31 0.42 -14.35 -8.11
N MET A 32 1.64 -14.86 -8.00
CA MET A 32 2.52 -14.64 -6.85
C MET A 32 2.90 -13.16 -6.70
N LEU A 33 3.21 -12.47 -7.80
CA LEU A 33 3.51 -11.03 -7.77
C LEU A 33 2.34 -10.21 -7.23
N ARG A 34 1.11 -10.65 -7.48
CA ARG A 34 -0.09 -10.04 -6.89
C ARG A 34 -0.35 -10.49 -5.45
N GLY A 35 0.31 -11.54 -4.97
CA GLY A 35 0.15 -12.07 -3.62
C GLY A 35 -1.09 -12.95 -3.42
N LEU A 36 -1.60 -13.58 -4.49
CA LEU A 36 -2.81 -14.40 -4.46
C LEU A 36 -2.57 -15.72 -3.73
N GLY A 37 -3.49 -16.10 -2.83
CA GLY A 37 -3.37 -17.29 -1.97
C GLY A 37 -3.25 -18.62 -2.71
N ARG A 38 -3.76 -18.70 -3.94
CA ARG A 38 -3.65 -19.90 -4.79
C ARG A 38 -2.21 -20.37 -5.05
N CYS A 39 -1.23 -19.46 -4.97
CA CYS A 39 0.18 -19.84 -5.13
C CYS A 39 0.65 -20.72 -3.97
N VAL A 40 0.24 -20.42 -2.73
CA VAL A 40 0.55 -21.28 -1.57
C VAL A 40 -0.10 -22.66 -1.74
N ILE A 41 -1.34 -22.70 -2.22
CA ILE A 41 -2.06 -23.96 -2.49
C ILE A 41 -1.36 -24.77 -3.59
N ALA A 42 -0.90 -24.11 -4.66
CA ALA A 42 -0.20 -24.75 -5.77
C ALA A 42 1.15 -25.32 -5.34
N VAL A 43 1.95 -24.57 -4.57
CA VAL A 43 3.23 -25.06 -4.03
C VAL A 43 3.04 -26.28 -3.14
N ARG A 44 2.01 -26.31 -2.30
CA ARG A 44 1.70 -27.49 -1.46
C ARG A 44 1.37 -28.74 -2.27
N LYS A 45 0.78 -28.57 -3.47
CA LYS A 45 0.43 -29.69 -4.36
C LYS A 45 1.62 -30.15 -5.22
N GLU A 46 2.39 -29.20 -5.75
CA GLU A 46 3.49 -29.47 -6.69
C GLU A 46 4.74 -28.62 -6.32
N PRO A 47 5.39 -28.86 -5.17
CA PRO A 47 6.47 -28.00 -4.66
C PRO A 47 7.62 -27.87 -5.66
N GLU A 48 8.11 -28.97 -6.22
CA GLU A 48 9.28 -28.96 -7.11
C GLU A 48 9.06 -28.19 -8.41
N LYS A 49 7.82 -28.11 -8.88
CA LYS A 49 7.47 -27.34 -10.09
C LYS A 49 7.74 -25.85 -9.94
N TYR A 50 7.57 -25.30 -8.75
CA TYR A 50 7.65 -23.84 -8.48
C TYR A 50 8.88 -23.45 -7.67
N ARG A 51 9.75 -24.40 -7.35
CA ARG A 51 10.91 -24.23 -6.46
C ARG A 51 11.80 -23.05 -6.85
N ASP A 52 12.12 -22.92 -8.13
CA ASP A 52 12.95 -21.83 -8.66
C ASP A 52 12.32 -20.45 -8.45
N ILE A 53 11.00 -20.37 -8.57
CA ILE A 53 10.25 -19.10 -8.38
C ILE A 53 10.18 -18.76 -6.88
N VAL A 54 9.95 -19.74 -6.01
CA VAL A 54 9.95 -19.52 -4.55
C VAL A 54 11.35 -19.13 -4.06
N LEU A 55 12.42 -19.76 -4.57
CA LEU A 55 13.81 -19.36 -4.30
C LEU A 55 14.10 -17.92 -4.78
N TRP A 56 13.51 -17.51 -5.89
CA TRP A 56 13.60 -16.13 -6.35
C TRP A 56 12.88 -15.17 -5.37
N ALA A 57 11.70 -15.54 -4.87
CA ALA A 57 10.92 -14.76 -3.90
C ALA A 57 11.63 -14.61 -2.55
N CYS A 58 12.45 -15.59 -2.13
CA CYS A 58 13.26 -15.51 -0.90
C CYS A 58 14.33 -14.39 -0.92
N LYS A 59 14.70 -13.86 -2.09
CA LYS A 59 15.84 -12.97 -2.26
C LYS A 59 15.48 -11.49 -2.39
N ARG A 60 14.21 -11.14 -2.42
CA ARG A 60 13.74 -9.75 -2.62
C ARG A 60 12.30 -9.55 -2.24
N ASN A 61 11.96 -8.32 -1.90
CA ASN A 61 10.57 -7.92 -1.83
C ASN A 61 9.97 -7.78 -3.23
N PHE A 62 8.74 -8.23 -3.40
CA PHE A 62 7.98 -8.15 -4.66
C PHE A 62 6.56 -7.61 -4.44
N ALA A 63 6.33 -6.90 -3.33
CA ALA A 63 5.11 -6.12 -3.14
C ALA A 63 5.05 -5.01 -4.22
N TYR A 64 3.85 -4.73 -4.72
CA TYR A 64 3.65 -3.69 -5.73
C TYR A 64 3.97 -2.31 -5.17
N ASP A 65 3.42 -1.99 -4.01
CA ASP A 65 3.72 -0.77 -3.25
C ASP A 65 4.23 -1.16 -1.85
N ALA A 66 5.52 -1.37 -1.76
CA ALA A 66 6.14 -1.82 -0.51
C ALA A 66 6.02 -0.78 0.62
N GLN A 67 5.88 0.51 0.31
CA GLN A 67 5.68 1.56 1.31
C GLN A 67 4.32 1.40 2.01
N SER A 68 3.29 1.03 1.28
CA SER A 68 1.94 0.87 1.83
C SER A 68 1.68 -0.58 2.27
N GLU A 69 2.05 -1.56 1.46
CA GLU A 69 1.75 -2.97 1.66
C GLU A 69 2.74 -3.71 2.58
N GLY A 70 3.91 -3.12 2.84
CA GLY A 70 5.02 -3.77 3.54
C GLY A 70 5.72 -4.82 2.68
N THR A 71 6.01 -5.98 3.26
CA THR A 71 6.75 -7.04 2.59
C THR A 71 5.91 -8.26 2.25
N ARG A 72 6.46 -9.14 1.42
CA ARG A 72 5.90 -10.46 1.12
C ARG A 72 6.56 -11.59 1.95
N SER A 73 7.23 -11.26 3.04
CA SER A 73 7.99 -12.20 3.86
C SER A 73 7.14 -13.33 4.42
N TRP A 74 6.01 -13.03 5.06
CA TRP A 74 5.09 -14.05 5.58
C TRP A 74 4.53 -14.95 4.47
N TYR A 75 4.18 -14.37 3.35
CA TYR A 75 3.63 -15.09 2.21
C TYR A 75 4.68 -16.04 1.60
N THR A 76 5.94 -15.57 1.47
CA THR A 76 7.08 -16.38 1.02
C THR A 76 7.38 -17.48 2.03
N TYR A 77 7.45 -17.17 3.33
CA TYR A 77 7.61 -18.15 4.40
C TYR A 77 6.56 -19.26 4.34
N THR A 78 5.30 -18.91 4.10
CA THR A 78 4.20 -19.87 4.00
C THR A 78 4.37 -20.82 2.80
N MET A 79 4.91 -20.33 1.68
CA MET A 79 5.27 -21.18 0.53
C MET A 79 6.46 -22.08 0.84
N VAL A 80 7.51 -21.55 1.48
CA VAL A 80 8.71 -22.35 1.85
C VAL A 80 8.36 -23.48 2.82
N ASN A 81 7.35 -23.31 3.66
CA ASN A 81 6.89 -24.37 4.57
C ASN A 81 6.34 -25.62 3.87
N ALA A 82 6.11 -25.59 2.57
CA ALA A 82 5.76 -26.78 1.80
C ALA A 82 6.98 -27.67 1.42
N TYR A 83 8.21 -27.18 1.62
CA TYR A 83 9.43 -27.91 1.28
C TYR A 83 10.03 -28.57 2.53
N PRO A 84 10.52 -29.82 2.41
CA PRO A 84 11.19 -30.49 3.51
C PRO A 84 12.59 -29.93 3.80
N ASP A 85 13.31 -29.47 2.77
CA ASP A 85 14.68 -28.95 2.82
C ASP A 85 14.70 -27.41 2.92
N LYS A 86 14.15 -26.87 4.00
CA LYS A 86 14.03 -25.42 4.23
C LYS A 86 15.38 -24.70 4.27
N GLU A 87 16.44 -25.40 4.68
CA GLU A 87 17.81 -24.89 4.74
C GLU A 87 18.25 -24.27 3.42
N THR A 88 17.91 -24.87 2.28
CA THR A 88 18.23 -24.30 0.96
C THR A 88 17.66 -22.88 0.76
N PHE A 89 16.45 -22.64 1.25
CA PHE A 89 15.78 -21.34 1.15
C PHE A 89 16.34 -20.35 2.18
N ILE A 90 16.67 -20.84 3.39
CA ILE A 90 17.29 -20.03 4.44
C ILE A 90 18.67 -19.55 3.97
N ASP A 91 19.50 -20.46 3.44
CA ASP A 91 20.82 -20.12 2.93
C ASP A 91 20.74 -19.11 1.78
N ALA A 92 19.79 -19.31 0.86
CA ALA A 92 19.57 -18.35 -0.23
C ALA A 92 19.15 -16.95 0.26
N THR A 93 18.34 -16.89 1.33
CA THR A 93 17.90 -15.63 1.96
C THR A 93 19.06 -14.98 2.72
N ALA A 94 19.81 -15.78 3.52
CA ALA A 94 20.97 -15.30 4.28
C ALA A 94 22.06 -14.77 3.35
N ASP A 95 22.33 -15.44 2.25
CA ASP A 95 23.24 -15.01 1.20
C ASP A 95 22.79 -13.69 0.55
N ALA A 96 21.49 -13.51 0.31
CA ALA A 96 20.95 -12.27 -0.21
C ALA A 96 21.10 -11.13 0.82
N LEU A 97 20.81 -11.41 2.10
CA LEU A 97 21.00 -10.45 3.20
C LEU A 97 22.48 -10.03 3.35
N LYS A 98 23.42 -10.97 3.28
CA LYS A 98 24.85 -10.70 3.35
C LYS A 98 25.32 -9.78 2.21
N ARG A 99 24.79 -9.98 0.99
CA ARG A 99 25.10 -9.17 -0.19
C ARG A 99 24.35 -7.84 -0.24
N TYR A 100 23.30 -7.68 0.54
CA TYR A 100 22.51 -6.46 0.56
C TYR A 100 23.39 -5.24 0.87
N ARG A 101 23.17 -4.17 0.12
CA ARG A 101 23.75 -2.84 0.36
C ARG A 101 22.63 -1.81 0.38
N PRO A 102 22.70 -0.80 1.27
CA PRO A 102 21.69 0.23 1.37
C PRO A 102 21.41 0.90 0.01
N ASN A 103 20.20 0.78 -0.49
CA ASN A 103 19.79 1.29 -1.79
C ASN A 103 18.38 1.91 -1.77
N GLY A 104 17.77 2.04 -0.58
CA GLY A 104 16.40 2.52 -0.42
C GLY A 104 15.32 1.52 -0.85
N SER A 105 15.68 0.27 -1.17
CA SER A 105 14.71 -0.78 -1.43
C SER A 105 14.17 -1.38 -0.12
N TRP A 106 12.98 -1.96 -0.20
CA TRP A 106 12.37 -2.70 0.91
C TRP A 106 12.87 -4.15 1.03
N ASP A 107 13.93 -4.51 0.29
CA ASP A 107 14.49 -5.85 0.30
C ASP A 107 15.05 -6.24 1.66
N LEU A 108 15.73 -5.31 2.36
CA LEU A 108 16.26 -5.59 3.69
C LEU A 108 15.18 -6.04 4.65
N LEU A 109 14.06 -5.31 4.70
CA LEU A 109 12.96 -5.65 5.58
C LEU A 109 12.38 -7.02 5.23
N HIS A 110 12.18 -7.31 3.94
CA HIS A 110 11.71 -8.61 3.49
C HIS A 110 12.65 -9.76 3.89
N LEU A 111 13.95 -9.61 3.64
CA LEU A 111 14.96 -10.61 3.96
C LEU A 111 15.06 -10.87 5.47
N SER A 112 15.06 -9.79 6.25
CA SER A 112 15.18 -9.89 7.71
C SER A 112 13.93 -10.48 8.36
N GLU A 113 12.73 -10.09 7.93
CA GLU A 113 11.48 -10.69 8.42
C GLU A 113 11.37 -12.17 8.03
N LEU A 114 11.77 -12.54 6.80
CA LEU A 114 11.73 -13.92 6.35
C LEU A 114 12.67 -14.79 7.19
N LEU A 115 13.90 -14.33 7.45
CA LEU A 115 14.85 -15.03 8.34
C LEU A 115 14.36 -15.05 9.79
N MET A 116 13.66 -14.01 10.27
CA MET A 116 13.06 -14.00 11.60
C MET A 116 12.03 -15.14 11.75
N PHE A 117 11.15 -15.35 10.75
CA PHE A 117 10.20 -16.47 10.81
C PHE A 117 10.90 -17.82 10.92
N PHE A 118 11.97 -18.05 10.18
CA PHE A 118 12.78 -19.28 10.32
C PHE A 118 13.50 -19.36 11.67
N ALA A 119 14.02 -18.24 12.19
CA ALA A 119 14.64 -18.21 13.51
C ALA A 119 13.63 -18.52 14.63
N MET A 120 12.38 -18.11 14.48
CA MET A 120 11.28 -18.45 15.40
C MET A 120 10.92 -19.94 15.33
N ASP A 121 11.07 -20.58 14.18
CA ASP A 121 10.93 -22.03 14.00
C ASP A 121 12.14 -22.83 14.54
N GLY A 122 13.17 -22.16 15.06
CA GLY A 122 14.35 -22.77 15.67
C GLY A 122 15.56 -22.95 14.74
N TYR A 123 15.54 -22.39 13.54
CA TYR A 123 16.71 -22.43 12.64
C TYR A 123 17.77 -21.41 13.09
N GLU A 124 18.83 -21.92 13.73
CA GLU A 124 19.93 -21.08 14.23
C GLU A 124 20.72 -20.37 13.12
N SER A 125 20.85 -20.99 11.95
CA SER A 125 21.49 -20.37 10.78
C SER A 125 20.80 -19.04 10.38
N ALA A 126 19.48 -19.01 10.40
CA ALA A 126 18.69 -17.79 10.13
C ALA A 126 18.93 -16.70 11.19
N ARG A 127 18.96 -17.08 12.46
CA ARG A 127 19.25 -16.16 13.58
C ARG A 127 20.67 -15.59 13.47
N ASN A 128 21.64 -16.45 13.20
CA ASN A 128 23.05 -16.04 13.06
C ASN A 128 23.23 -15.05 11.91
N ALA A 129 22.60 -15.30 10.77
CA ALA A 129 22.66 -14.38 9.63
C ALA A 129 22.12 -12.97 9.96
N LEU A 130 21.00 -12.89 10.71
CA LEU A 130 20.45 -11.62 11.19
C LEU A 130 21.40 -10.90 12.15
N GLU A 131 21.95 -11.63 13.14
CA GLU A 131 22.89 -11.06 14.12
C GLU A 131 24.19 -10.59 13.47
N GLU A 132 24.73 -11.35 12.53
CA GLU A 132 25.92 -10.95 11.77
C GLU A 132 25.69 -9.66 10.98
N LYS A 133 24.54 -9.58 10.28
CA LYS A 133 24.20 -8.39 9.50
C LYS A 133 23.97 -7.16 10.40
N TYR A 134 23.27 -7.32 11.51
CA TYR A 134 23.08 -6.26 12.49
C TYR A 134 24.42 -5.74 13.02
N LYS A 135 25.34 -6.62 13.41
CA LYS A 135 26.68 -6.28 13.89
C LYS A 135 27.52 -5.59 12.80
N GLU A 136 27.43 -6.06 11.54
CA GLU A 136 28.10 -5.43 10.40
C GLU A 136 27.68 -3.97 10.25
N VAL A 137 26.36 -3.71 10.20
CA VAL A 137 25.81 -2.37 10.04
C VAL A 137 26.14 -1.50 11.25
N LEU A 138 25.93 -2.00 12.47
CA LEU A 138 26.24 -1.27 13.71
C LEU A 138 27.72 -0.88 13.79
N THR A 139 28.63 -1.81 13.50
CA THR A 139 30.07 -1.55 13.49
C THR A 139 30.45 -0.51 12.43
N GLY A 140 29.83 -0.61 11.25
CA GLY A 140 29.98 0.38 10.17
C GLY A 140 29.56 1.77 10.61
N MET A 141 28.46 1.89 11.34
CA MET A 141 27.96 3.17 11.89
C MET A 141 28.95 3.79 12.89
N PHE A 142 29.59 2.98 13.75
CA PHE A 142 30.61 3.48 14.68
C PHE A 142 31.93 3.87 14.02
N ALA A 143 32.34 3.16 12.97
CA ALA A 143 33.63 3.39 12.29
C ALA A 143 33.65 4.66 11.42
N ARG A 144 32.50 5.21 11.02
CA ARG A 144 32.46 6.30 10.01
C ARG A 144 32.60 7.69 10.62
N LYS A 145 33.35 8.53 9.87
CA LYS A 145 33.30 10.00 9.99
C LYS A 145 32.04 10.49 9.25
N ARG A 146 31.23 11.36 9.87
CA ARG A 146 29.98 11.91 9.39
C ARG A 146 29.94 12.27 7.90
N ARG A 147 29.04 11.64 7.11
CA ARG A 147 28.57 12.14 5.80
C ARG A 147 27.04 12.10 5.80
N PRO A 148 26.32 13.24 5.79
CA PRO A 148 24.88 13.34 6.10
C PRO A 148 23.96 12.45 5.25
N ASN A 149 24.17 12.38 3.94
CA ASN A 149 23.20 11.78 3.03
C ASN A 149 23.23 10.24 2.91
N ARG A 150 24.29 9.57 3.36
CA ARG A 150 24.37 8.10 3.39
C ARG A 150 24.01 7.49 4.74
N VAL A 151 24.09 8.28 5.78
CA VAL A 151 23.84 7.83 7.16
C VAL A 151 22.37 7.52 7.39
N PHE A 152 21.47 8.23 6.72
CA PHE A 152 20.03 8.06 6.86
C PHE A 152 19.57 6.64 6.50
N HIS A 153 19.91 6.14 5.32
CA HIS A 153 19.51 4.79 4.89
C HIS A 153 20.11 3.68 5.77
N GLU A 154 21.37 3.85 6.21
CA GLU A 154 22.02 2.85 7.07
C GLU A 154 21.45 2.85 8.48
N LEU A 155 20.99 3.99 9.00
CA LEU A 155 20.32 4.07 10.28
C LEU A 155 18.94 3.42 10.21
N SER A 156 18.17 3.70 9.17
CA SER A 156 16.90 3.02 8.91
C SER A 156 17.09 1.50 8.76
N ASP A 157 18.12 1.06 8.03
CA ASP A 157 18.48 -0.35 7.92
C ASP A 157 18.79 -0.99 9.29
N LEU A 158 19.55 -0.28 10.14
CA LEU A 158 19.86 -0.73 11.50
C LEU A 158 18.59 -0.81 12.37
N GLU A 159 17.69 0.16 12.26
CA GLU A 159 16.41 0.16 12.95
C GLU A 159 15.56 -1.05 12.55
N GLN A 160 15.42 -1.31 11.25
CA GLN A 160 14.66 -2.45 10.74
C GLN A 160 15.24 -3.78 11.25
N LEU A 161 16.55 -3.98 11.17
CA LEU A 161 17.22 -5.16 11.70
C LEU A 161 17.04 -5.28 13.22
N GLY A 162 17.15 -4.16 13.94
CA GLY A 162 16.95 -4.11 15.37
C GLY A 162 15.53 -4.50 15.78
N LEU A 163 14.51 -3.99 15.08
CA LEU A 163 13.10 -4.34 15.33
C LEU A 163 12.81 -5.83 15.11
N VAL A 164 13.38 -6.40 14.06
CA VAL A 164 13.25 -7.84 13.75
C VAL A 164 13.92 -8.71 14.82
N LEU A 165 15.08 -8.28 15.35
CA LEU A 165 15.81 -8.99 16.41
C LEU A 165 15.23 -8.78 17.80
N ALA A 166 14.40 -7.76 18.02
CA ALA A 166 13.78 -7.43 19.30
C ALA A 166 12.61 -8.37 19.67
N VAL A 167 12.78 -9.67 19.50
CA VAL A 167 11.72 -10.68 19.71
C VAL A 167 11.37 -10.91 21.18
N ASP A 168 12.28 -10.61 22.10
CA ASP A 168 12.11 -10.71 23.54
C ASP A 168 12.70 -9.50 24.28
N SER A 169 12.38 -9.36 25.58
CA SER A 169 12.83 -8.23 26.40
C SER A 169 14.34 -8.10 26.49
N LYS A 170 15.10 -9.21 26.49
CA LYS A 170 16.56 -9.21 26.60
C LYS A 170 17.19 -8.69 25.32
N SER A 171 16.75 -9.21 24.18
CA SER A 171 17.19 -8.76 22.87
C SER A 171 16.84 -7.30 22.63
N PHE A 172 15.62 -6.89 23.02
CA PHE A 172 15.18 -5.50 22.92
C PHE A 172 16.07 -4.54 23.76
N LEU A 173 16.37 -4.88 25.01
CA LEU A 173 17.23 -4.04 25.86
C LEU A 173 18.66 -3.95 25.30
N ARG A 174 19.21 -5.03 24.74
CA ARG A 174 20.51 -4.98 24.07
C ARG A 174 20.51 -3.99 22.91
N ILE A 175 19.50 -4.10 22.04
CA ILE A 175 19.36 -3.21 20.89
C ILE A 175 19.15 -1.76 21.33
N ALA A 176 18.31 -1.51 22.34
CA ALA A 176 18.14 -0.18 22.93
C ALA A 176 19.46 0.40 23.47
N GLY A 177 20.29 -0.42 24.10
CA GLY A 177 21.64 -0.04 24.53
C GLY A 177 22.55 0.32 23.37
N ASP A 178 22.55 -0.46 22.28
CA ASP A 178 23.32 -0.18 21.07
C ASP A 178 22.92 1.16 20.43
N PHE A 179 21.62 1.42 20.31
CA PHE A 179 21.10 2.70 19.78
C PHE A 179 21.39 3.88 20.72
N GLY A 180 21.21 3.71 22.02
CA GLY A 180 21.51 4.75 22.99
C GLY A 180 23.00 5.14 22.96
N ARG A 181 23.89 4.15 22.76
CA ARG A 181 25.31 4.39 22.54
C ARG A 181 25.57 5.16 21.24
N LEU A 182 24.90 4.82 20.13
CA LEU A 182 24.99 5.57 18.88
C LEU A 182 24.52 7.02 19.06
N TYR A 183 23.45 7.26 19.79
CA TYR A 183 22.95 8.62 20.07
C TYR A 183 23.94 9.44 20.88
N ARG A 184 24.56 8.85 21.89
CA ARG A 184 25.55 9.54 22.72
C ARG A 184 26.84 9.83 21.99
N GLU A 185 27.42 8.85 21.30
CA GLU A 185 28.74 8.97 20.68
C GLU A 185 28.70 9.65 19.31
N LYS A 186 27.65 9.41 18.52
CA LYS A 186 27.57 9.88 17.12
C LYS A 186 26.53 10.96 16.88
N LYS A 187 25.65 11.23 17.83
CA LYS A 187 24.56 12.23 17.71
C LYS A 187 23.67 12.00 16.48
N TYR A 188 23.48 10.74 16.08
CA TYR A 188 22.55 10.40 15.01
C TYR A 188 21.10 10.66 15.43
N MET A 189 20.23 10.96 14.45
CA MET A 189 18.80 11.11 14.65
C MET A 189 18.10 9.91 14.01
N CYS A 190 17.15 9.27 14.74
CA CYS A 190 16.33 8.18 14.22
C CYS A 190 15.16 8.69 13.40
N ASP A 191 14.59 7.80 12.58
CA ASP A 191 13.33 8.02 11.87
C ASP A 191 12.09 7.80 12.72
N GLY A 192 12.25 7.26 13.93
CA GLY A 192 11.17 7.05 14.88
C GLY A 192 10.39 5.75 14.69
N ASP A 193 10.92 4.76 13.96
CA ASP A 193 10.31 3.43 13.86
C ASP A 193 10.30 2.74 15.22
N PHE A 194 11.33 2.93 16.04
CA PHE A 194 11.37 2.45 17.42
C PHE A 194 10.35 3.15 18.31
N ALA A 195 10.11 4.47 18.15
CA ALA A 195 9.10 5.18 18.92
C ALA A 195 7.71 4.61 18.66
N TRP A 196 7.41 4.30 17.40
CA TRP A 196 6.17 3.62 17.04
C TRP A 196 6.07 2.21 17.62
N PHE A 197 7.12 1.39 17.48
CA PHE A 197 7.17 0.05 18.05
C PHE A 197 7.00 0.08 19.57
N PHE A 198 7.69 0.99 20.24
CA PHE A 198 7.63 1.18 21.67
C PHE A 198 6.20 1.54 22.15
N SER A 199 5.54 2.46 21.46
CA SER A 199 4.15 2.84 21.76
C SER A 199 3.17 1.69 21.51
N SER A 200 3.38 0.88 20.47
CA SER A 200 2.52 -0.24 20.10
C SER A 200 2.58 -1.42 21.06
N LYS A 201 3.69 -1.63 21.78
CA LYS A 201 3.90 -2.73 22.74
C LYS A 201 3.37 -2.45 24.16
N GLY A 202 2.95 -1.22 24.42
CA GLY A 202 2.25 -0.84 25.65
C GLY A 202 3.08 -0.82 26.93
N GLY A 203 2.39 -0.69 28.07
CA GLY A 203 3.00 -0.36 29.37
C GLY A 203 4.00 -1.37 29.94
N GLN A 204 4.00 -2.62 29.50
CA GLN A 204 4.96 -3.62 29.99
C GLN A 204 6.38 -3.34 29.48
N TYR A 205 6.54 -3.05 28.20
CA TYR A 205 7.84 -2.66 27.63
C TYR A 205 8.35 -1.36 28.24
N ARG A 206 7.48 -0.39 28.43
CA ARG A 206 7.82 0.88 29.09
C ARG A 206 8.40 0.67 30.48
N ARG A 207 7.75 -0.10 31.33
CA ARG A 207 8.24 -0.42 32.68
C ARG A 207 9.59 -1.13 32.65
N THR A 208 9.78 -2.06 31.73
CA THR A 208 11.06 -2.76 31.54
C THR A 208 12.17 -1.80 31.15
N MET A 209 11.89 -0.86 30.24
CA MET A 209 12.84 0.18 29.81
C MET A 209 13.18 1.14 30.94
N GLU A 210 12.18 1.63 31.69
CA GLU A 210 12.39 2.52 32.86
C GLU A 210 13.27 1.86 33.90
N ALA A 211 13.07 0.58 34.19
CA ALA A 211 13.89 -0.16 35.15
C ALA A 211 15.33 -0.36 34.69
N ALA A 212 15.54 -0.63 33.38
CA ALA A 212 16.86 -0.80 32.76
C ALA A 212 17.59 0.54 32.63
N ALA A 213 16.91 1.62 32.27
CA ALA A 213 17.46 2.97 32.15
C ALA A 213 18.06 3.51 33.45
N ARG A 214 17.57 3.05 34.62
CA ARG A 214 18.19 3.40 35.93
C ARG A 214 19.56 2.79 36.14
N LYS A 215 19.95 1.78 35.36
CA LYS A 215 21.18 1.00 35.54
C LYS A 215 22.15 1.12 34.37
N ASP A 216 21.67 1.56 33.22
CA ASP A 216 22.44 1.67 31.97
C ASP A 216 22.18 3.02 31.30
N GLU A 217 23.24 3.83 31.21
CA GLU A 217 23.16 5.20 30.66
C GLU A 217 22.87 5.24 29.16
N ASN A 218 23.21 4.18 28.39
CA ASN A 218 22.87 4.09 26.98
C ASN A 218 21.36 3.82 26.83
N ILE A 219 20.81 2.88 27.64
CA ILE A 219 19.38 2.62 27.64
C ILE A 219 18.62 3.87 28.13
N ALA A 220 19.15 4.61 29.10
CA ALA A 220 18.56 5.86 29.55
C ALA A 220 18.50 6.90 28.42
N CYS A 221 19.59 7.06 27.67
CA CYS A 221 19.64 7.97 26.52
C CYS A 221 18.63 7.58 25.44
N PHE A 222 18.55 6.30 25.11
CA PHE A 222 17.56 5.77 24.15
C PHE A 222 16.14 6.08 24.61
N PHE A 223 15.80 5.73 25.85
CA PHE A 223 14.46 5.92 26.42
C PHE A 223 14.02 7.38 26.47
N GLN A 224 14.91 8.29 26.90
CA GLN A 224 14.63 9.73 26.94
C GLN A 224 14.34 10.28 25.54
N ARG A 225 15.09 9.85 24.55
CA ARG A 225 14.94 10.32 23.19
C ARG A 225 13.65 9.81 22.55
N GLU A 226 13.36 8.52 22.64
CA GLU A 226 12.12 7.94 22.10
C GLU A 226 10.88 8.57 22.77
N SER A 227 10.95 8.87 24.05
CA SER A 227 9.87 9.56 24.76
C SER A 227 9.67 11.00 24.28
N ALA A 228 10.76 11.72 23.98
CA ALA A 228 10.68 13.09 23.45
C ALA A 228 10.12 13.11 22.02
N ASP A 229 10.48 12.15 21.20
CA ASP A 229 9.97 12.03 19.81
C ASP A 229 8.45 11.74 19.79
N ILE A 230 7.95 10.91 20.72
CA ILE A 230 6.50 10.65 20.87
C ILE A 230 5.76 11.94 21.23
N VAL A 231 6.24 12.67 22.23
CA VAL A 231 5.63 13.93 22.68
C VAL A 231 5.62 14.96 21.55
N ALA A 232 6.75 15.14 20.86
CA ALA A 232 6.84 16.10 19.74
C ALA A 232 5.88 15.77 18.59
N ARG A 233 5.65 14.49 18.29
CA ARG A 233 4.66 14.07 17.27
C ARG A 233 3.23 14.33 17.72
N GLU A 234 2.91 14.10 18.98
CA GLU A 234 1.59 14.41 19.55
C GLU A 234 1.31 15.92 19.52
N GLU A 235 2.29 16.75 19.91
CA GLU A 235 2.18 18.22 19.86
C GLU A 235 2.00 18.74 18.43
N LEU A 236 2.77 18.22 17.46
CA LEU A 236 2.62 18.55 16.03
C LEU A 236 1.24 18.15 15.49
N TRP A 237 0.70 17.02 15.94
CA TRP A 237 -0.62 16.59 15.56
C TRP A 237 -1.70 17.52 16.12
N GLU A 238 -1.60 17.90 17.41
CA GLU A 238 -2.55 18.85 18.03
C GLU A 238 -2.45 20.24 17.42
N GLN A 239 -1.26 20.75 17.12
CA GLN A 239 -1.08 22.02 16.41
C GLN A 239 -1.74 22.03 15.03
N ARG A 240 -1.67 20.91 14.28
CA ARG A 240 -2.34 20.76 12.99
C ARG A 240 -3.87 20.76 13.10
N LYS A 241 -4.43 20.32 14.23
CA LYS A 241 -5.87 20.37 14.49
C LYS A 241 -6.37 21.80 14.79
N VAL A 242 -5.53 22.62 15.44
CA VAL A 242 -5.94 23.94 15.97
C VAL A 242 -5.89 25.03 14.89
N ASN A 243 -4.99 24.94 13.88
CA ASN A 243 -4.80 25.98 12.86
C ASN A 243 -5.02 25.47 11.41
N PRO A 244 -6.22 25.01 11.04
CA PRO A 244 -6.47 24.63 9.66
C PRO A 244 -6.63 25.81 8.70
N THR A 245 -6.77 27.06 9.21
CA THR A 245 -7.24 28.23 8.43
C THR A 245 -6.18 29.31 8.15
N GLU A 246 -5.04 29.32 8.81
CA GLU A 246 -4.02 30.37 8.61
C GLU A 246 -3.27 30.32 7.26
N ASN A 247 -3.40 29.25 6.47
CA ASN A 247 -2.69 29.08 5.19
C ASN A 247 -3.56 29.34 3.94
N LEU A 248 -4.70 30.05 4.06
CA LEU A 248 -5.61 30.30 2.93
C LEU A 248 -5.16 31.45 2.00
N THR A 249 -4.09 32.14 2.31
CA THR A 249 -3.54 33.20 1.44
C THR A 249 -2.39 32.65 0.60
N GLY A 250 -2.72 32.10 -0.59
CA GLY A 250 -1.73 31.84 -1.64
C GLY A 250 -1.15 30.44 -1.72
N VAL A 251 -1.68 29.44 -1.02
CA VAL A 251 -1.16 28.06 -1.03
C VAL A 251 -2.25 27.08 -1.43
N ARG A 252 -1.87 26.11 -2.29
CA ARG A 252 -2.66 24.94 -2.66
C ARG A 252 -3.43 24.39 -1.47
N LEU A 253 -4.75 24.47 -1.50
CA LEU A 253 -5.60 23.80 -0.51
C LEU A 253 -5.19 22.32 -0.43
N SER A 254 -4.77 21.86 0.74
CA SER A 254 -4.55 20.43 0.91
C SER A 254 -5.87 19.69 0.72
N ARG A 255 -5.83 18.45 0.22
CA ARG A 255 -7.03 17.61 0.07
C ARG A 255 -7.89 17.59 1.33
N TRP A 256 -7.27 17.59 2.49
CA TRP A 256 -7.96 17.58 3.77
C TRP A 256 -8.70 18.88 4.07
N MET A 257 -8.13 20.03 3.71
CA MET A 257 -8.76 21.34 3.92
C MET A 257 -9.96 21.55 2.97
N ALA A 258 -9.81 21.17 1.71
CA ALA A 258 -10.88 21.28 0.73
C ALA A 258 -12.07 20.34 1.07
N SER A 259 -11.82 19.13 1.59
CA SER A 259 -12.88 18.19 1.99
C SER A 259 -13.71 18.67 3.20
N LYS A 260 -13.24 19.70 3.93
CA LYS A 260 -13.90 20.29 5.10
C LYS A 260 -14.30 21.74 4.90
N ALA A 261 -14.17 22.26 3.67
CA ALA A 261 -14.57 23.62 3.34
C ALA A 261 -16.07 23.81 3.62
N ASP A 262 -16.41 24.88 4.31
CA ASP A 262 -17.79 25.27 4.50
C ASP A 262 -18.39 25.84 3.19
N LYS A 263 -19.70 25.98 3.18
CA LYS A 263 -20.44 26.45 2.00
C LYS A 263 -19.95 27.80 1.50
N GLU A 264 -19.66 28.71 2.42
CA GLU A 264 -19.18 30.07 2.08
C GLU A 264 -17.80 30.02 1.41
N THR A 265 -16.92 29.18 1.91
CA THR A 265 -15.60 28.95 1.31
C THR A 265 -15.73 28.36 -0.11
N VAL A 266 -16.61 27.38 -0.30
CA VAL A 266 -16.87 26.78 -1.62
C VAL A 266 -17.40 27.85 -2.60
N GLU A 267 -18.38 28.64 -2.18
CA GLU A 267 -18.97 29.73 -3.00
C GLU A 267 -17.91 30.77 -3.42
N ARG A 268 -16.99 31.14 -2.53
CA ARG A 268 -15.87 32.04 -2.87
C ARG A 268 -14.95 31.47 -3.95
N TYR A 269 -14.65 30.16 -3.91
CA TYR A 269 -13.84 29.52 -4.94
C TYR A 269 -14.57 29.39 -6.28
N VAL A 270 -15.89 29.14 -6.26
CA VAL A 270 -16.72 29.15 -7.47
C VAL A 270 -16.69 30.51 -8.13
N LEU A 271 -16.89 31.60 -7.34
CA LEU A 271 -16.86 32.96 -7.85
C LEU A 271 -15.47 33.31 -8.40
N ALA A 272 -14.41 33.00 -7.64
CA ALA A 272 -13.05 33.25 -8.08
C ALA A 272 -12.73 32.51 -9.39
N TYR A 273 -13.16 31.25 -9.54
CA TYR A 273 -13.00 30.49 -10.78
C TYR A 273 -13.74 31.13 -11.96
N ARG A 274 -14.96 31.60 -11.75
CA ARG A 274 -15.78 32.21 -12.82
C ARG A 274 -15.30 33.56 -13.28
N GLU A 275 -14.80 34.38 -12.35
CA GLU A 275 -14.36 35.76 -12.62
C GLU A 275 -12.95 35.83 -13.21
N GLN A 276 -12.12 34.79 -13.02
CA GLN A 276 -10.77 34.80 -13.56
C GLN A 276 -10.76 34.58 -15.07
N THR A 277 -10.04 35.47 -15.76
CA THR A 277 -9.78 35.37 -17.20
C THR A 277 -8.38 34.84 -17.51
N GLN A 278 -7.43 34.96 -16.55
CA GLN A 278 -6.07 34.44 -16.70
C GLN A 278 -6.05 32.95 -16.37
N PRO A 279 -5.58 32.07 -17.30
CA PRO A 279 -5.66 30.62 -17.13
C PRO A 279 -4.96 30.13 -15.87
N GLU A 280 -3.81 30.71 -15.50
CA GLU A 280 -3.04 30.32 -14.33
C GLU A 280 -3.80 30.60 -13.02
N LEU A 281 -4.44 31.77 -12.90
CA LEU A 281 -5.23 32.12 -11.73
C LEU A 281 -6.53 31.31 -11.68
N ARG A 282 -7.12 31.04 -12.84
CA ARG A 282 -8.28 30.13 -12.97
C ARG A 282 -7.96 28.74 -12.49
N ALA A 283 -6.76 28.20 -12.84
CA ALA A 283 -6.26 26.92 -12.35
C ALA A 283 -6.14 26.90 -10.82
N VAL A 284 -5.62 27.98 -10.22
CA VAL A 284 -5.49 28.10 -8.76
C VAL A 284 -6.86 28.01 -8.07
N ALA A 285 -7.86 28.75 -8.56
CA ALA A 285 -9.21 28.70 -8.01
C ALA A 285 -9.85 27.31 -8.18
N LEU A 286 -9.64 26.67 -9.34
CA LEU A 286 -10.18 25.35 -9.65
C LEU A 286 -9.54 24.23 -8.83
N THR A 287 -8.33 24.42 -8.30
CA THR A 287 -7.63 23.42 -7.46
C THR A 287 -8.46 22.96 -6.26
N ALA A 288 -9.32 23.82 -5.70
CA ALA A 288 -10.22 23.47 -4.60
C ALA A 288 -11.12 22.28 -4.97
N PHE A 289 -11.59 22.23 -6.21
CA PHE A 289 -12.51 21.22 -6.72
C PHE A 289 -11.83 19.89 -7.11
N SER A 290 -10.53 19.82 -7.05
CA SER A 290 -9.82 18.52 -7.07
C SER A 290 -10.07 17.66 -5.81
N CYS A 291 -10.76 18.21 -4.81
CA CYS A 291 -10.96 17.58 -3.51
C CYS A 291 -12.38 17.71 -2.95
N CYS A 292 -13.20 18.58 -3.53
CA CYS A 292 -14.63 18.70 -3.24
C CYS A 292 -15.40 18.86 -4.56
N PRO A 293 -16.67 18.43 -4.61
CA PRO A 293 -17.49 18.61 -5.80
C PRO A 293 -17.68 20.09 -6.16
N TYR A 294 -17.58 20.41 -7.44
CA TYR A 294 -18.00 21.71 -7.95
C TYR A 294 -19.55 21.75 -7.95
N PRO A 295 -20.17 22.77 -7.33
CA PRO A 295 -21.61 22.75 -7.07
C PRO A 295 -22.48 23.13 -8.26
N ASP A 296 -21.88 23.72 -9.31
CA ASP A 296 -22.62 24.30 -10.42
C ASP A 296 -22.43 23.49 -11.72
N ASP A 297 -22.92 24.03 -12.83
CA ASP A 297 -22.77 23.47 -14.17
C ASP A 297 -21.27 23.40 -14.57
N PRO A 298 -20.75 22.19 -14.88
CA PRO A 298 -19.33 21.98 -15.15
C PRO A 298 -18.90 22.23 -16.60
N HIS A 299 -19.74 22.76 -17.48
CA HIS A 299 -19.40 22.92 -18.90
C HIS A 299 -18.11 23.74 -19.11
N SER A 300 -17.93 24.81 -18.33
CA SER A 300 -16.70 25.63 -18.41
C SER A 300 -15.45 24.83 -17.98
N ILE A 301 -15.60 23.91 -17.04
CA ILE A 301 -14.49 23.03 -16.62
C ILE A 301 -14.20 22.00 -17.72
N ILE A 302 -15.23 21.49 -18.40
CA ILE A 302 -15.06 20.60 -19.55
C ILE A 302 -14.31 21.31 -20.68
N GLU A 303 -14.60 22.59 -20.93
CA GLU A 303 -13.86 23.39 -21.91
C GLU A 303 -12.40 23.59 -21.49
N ASP A 304 -12.14 23.84 -20.22
CA ASP A 304 -10.80 24.03 -19.67
C ASP A 304 -9.90 22.79 -19.80
N THR A 305 -10.44 21.59 -19.99
CA THR A 305 -9.65 20.39 -20.30
C THR A 305 -8.91 20.49 -21.65
N ARG A 306 -9.26 21.45 -22.49
CA ARG A 306 -8.64 21.72 -23.78
C ARG A 306 -7.79 22.98 -23.79
N SER A 307 -7.54 23.57 -22.62
CA SER A 307 -6.74 24.79 -22.45
C SER A 307 -5.31 24.57 -22.95
N ASN A 308 -4.72 25.60 -23.54
CA ASN A 308 -3.28 25.62 -23.85
C ASN A 308 -2.40 25.84 -22.60
N CYS A 309 -2.99 26.22 -21.47
CA CYS A 309 -2.30 26.28 -20.18
C CYS A 309 -2.36 24.89 -19.54
N GLU A 310 -1.21 24.22 -19.45
CA GLU A 310 -1.09 22.85 -18.94
C GLU A 310 -1.60 22.74 -17.49
N GLU A 311 -1.34 23.77 -16.66
CA GLU A 311 -1.79 23.78 -15.26
C GLU A 311 -3.32 23.84 -15.17
N LEU A 312 -3.98 24.64 -15.99
CA LEU A 312 -5.44 24.72 -16.05
C LEU A 312 -6.02 23.41 -16.58
N GLN A 313 -5.46 22.89 -17.67
CA GLN A 313 -5.87 21.61 -18.25
C GLN A 313 -5.83 20.47 -17.21
N ASN A 314 -4.69 20.30 -16.55
CA ASN A 314 -4.51 19.26 -15.53
C ASN A 314 -5.44 19.43 -14.33
N THR A 315 -5.68 20.67 -13.92
CA THR A 315 -6.57 20.96 -12.78
C THR A 315 -8.04 20.74 -13.15
N ALA A 316 -8.42 21.04 -14.40
CA ALA A 316 -9.78 20.78 -14.91
C ALA A 316 -10.10 19.29 -14.91
N TRP A 317 -9.18 18.42 -15.40
CA TRP A 317 -9.36 16.97 -15.32
C TRP A 317 -9.57 16.49 -13.90
N ARG A 318 -8.71 16.94 -12.95
CA ARG A 318 -8.83 16.56 -11.52
C ARG A 318 -10.11 17.05 -10.87
N ALA A 319 -10.61 18.24 -11.26
CA ALA A 319 -11.87 18.76 -10.74
C ALA A 319 -13.05 17.91 -11.24
N LEU A 320 -13.07 17.58 -12.54
CA LEU A 320 -14.13 16.75 -13.13
C LEU A 320 -14.23 15.37 -12.50
N GLU A 321 -13.13 14.79 -12.01
CA GLU A 321 -13.13 13.50 -11.30
C GLU A 321 -14.00 13.48 -10.03
N ASN A 322 -14.36 14.64 -9.48
CA ASN A 322 -15.20 14.77 -8.28
C ASN A 322 -16.62 15.25 -8.59
N ILE A 323 -16.96 15.41 -9.88
CA ILE A 323 -18.24 15.97 -10.30
C ILE A 323 -19.15 14.87 -10.83
N ARG A 324 -20.30 14.70 -10.18
CA ARG A 324 -21.38 13.82 -10.67
C ARG A 324 -22.38 14.66 -11.45
N TYR A 325 -22.25 14.62 -12.77
CA TYR A 325 -23.11 15.41 -13.65
C TYR A 325 -23.26 14.75 -15.02
N PRO A 326 -24.49 14.71 -15.62
CA PRO A 326 -24.70 14.01 -16.89
C PRO A 326 -23.78 14.44 -18.02
N ALA A 327 -23.43 15.74 -18.09
CA ALA A 327 -22.53 16.25 -19.13
C ALA A 327 -21.10 15.72 -18.96
N VAL A 328 -20.61 15.48 -17.72
CA VAL A 328 -19.29 14.90 -17.47
C VAL A 328 -19.25 13.44 -17.95
N ARG A 329 -20.30 12.67 -17.65
CA ARG A 329 -20.43 11.30 -18.18
C ARG A 329 -20.47 11.29 -19.71
N ALA A 330 -21.29 12.13 -20.31
CA ALA A 330 -21.40 12.24 -21.77
C ALA A 330 -20.05 12.64 -22.42
N PHE A 331 -19.31 13.55 -21.79
CA PHE A 331 -17.97 13.96 -22.21
C PHE A 331 -17.00 12.78 -22.19
N ALA A 332 -16.95 12.00 -21.11
CA ALA A 332 -16.10 10.81 -20.99
C ALA A 332 -16.43 9.76 -22.05
N LEU A 333 -17.72 9.42 -22.23
CA LEU A 333 -18.17 8.46 -23.23
C LEU A 333 -17.82 8.90 -24.66
N ASN A 334 -18.01 10.18 -24.96
CA ASN A 334 -17.65 10.74 -26.28
C ASN A 334 -16.13 10.63 -26.55
N ASN A 335 -15.31 10.94 -25.55
CA ASN A 335 -13.87 10.81 -25.67
C ASN A 335 -13.47 9.34 -25.92
N ILE A 336 -14.00 8.40 -25.15
CA ILE A 336 -13.74 6.98 -25.31
C ILE A 336 -14.18 6.46 -26.67
N ALA A 337 -15.35 6.88 -27.16
CA ALA A 337 -15.86 6.53 -28.49
C ALA A 337 -14.96 7.06 -29.62
N ASN A 338 -14.31 8.21 -29.41
CA ASN A 338 -13.33 8.78 -30.33
C ASN A 338 -11.90 8.22 -30.14
N GLY A 339 -11.72 7.15 -29.38
CA GLY A 339 -10.45 6.48 -29.17
C GLY A 339 -9.55 7.10 -28.09
N ILE A 340 -10.02 8.09 -27.36
CA ILE A 340 -9.28 8.73 -26.25
C ILE A 340 -9.55 7.92 -24.97
N ARG A 341 -8.86 6.79 -24.84
CA ARG A 341 -9.02 5.83 -23.73
C ARG A 341 -7.96 6.06 -22.66
N THR A 342 -8.04 7.21 -22.00
CA THR A 342 -7.07 7.63 -20.96
C THR A 342 -7.58 7.29 -19.55
N PRO A 343 -6.67 7.22 -18.55
CA PRO A 343 -7.06 7.04 -17.16
C PRO A 343 -8.04 8.10 -16.65
N GLU A 344 -7.90 9.36 -17.10
CA GLU A 344 -8.79 10.46 -16.72
C GLU A 344 -10.22 10.20 -17.20
N ASN A 345 -10.41 9.79 -18.47
CA ASN A 345 -11.75 9.46 -18.97
C ASN A 345 -12.35 8.27 -18.22
N PHE A 346 -11.55 7.29 -17.81
CA PHE A 346 -12.00 6.20 -16.96
C PHE A 346 -12.48 6.71 -15.58
N ALA A 347 -11.70 7.61 -14.96
CA ALA A 347 -12.05 8.19 -13.66
C ALA A 347 -13.37 8.98 -13.71
N LEU A 348 -13.58 9.77 -14.78
CA LEU A 348 -14.86 10.48 -15.00
C LEU A 348 -16.04 9.52 -15.14
N LEU A 349 -15.85 8.43 -15.90
CA LEU A 349 -16.88 7.42 -16.10
C LEU A 349 -17.17 6.67 -14.79
N ALA A 350 -16.15 6.30 -14.03
CA ALA A 350 -16.29 5.65 -12.74
C ALA A 350 -17.07 6.51 -11.73
N THR A 351 -16.75 7.82 -11.65
CA THR A 351 -17.45 8.77 -10.76
C THR A 351 -18.92 8.94 -11.15
N ASN A 352 -19.22 8.88 -12.44
CA ASN A 352 -20.57 9.05 -13.01
C ASN A 352 -21.20 7.72 -13.43
N TYR A 353 -20.72 6.60 -12.88
CA TYR A 353 -21.11 5.25 -13.27
C TYR A 353 -22.62 5.03 -13.20
N VAL A 354 -23.14 4.40 -14.23
CA VAL A 354 -24.45 3.76 -14.29
C VAL A 354 -24.27 2.30 -14.76
N PRO A 355 -25.22 1.38 -14.47
CA PRO A 355 -25.04 -0.04 -14.83
C PRO A 355 -24.77 -0.31 -16.32
N GLU A 356 -25.26 0.56 -17.20
CA GLU A 356 -25.07 0.47 -18.64
C GLU A 356 -23.61 0.71 -19.08
N ASP A 357 -22.80 1.31 -18.20
CA ASP A 357 -21.37 1.57 -18.50
C ASP A 357 -20.47 0.38 -18.15
N GLU A 358 -20.99 -0.67 -17.50
CA GLU A 358 -20.17 -1.76 -16.98
C GLU A 358 -19.39 -2.47 -18.10
N GLU A 359 -19.99 -2.66 -19.25
CA GLU A 359 -19.35 -3.33 -20.39
C GLU A 359 -18.16 -2.54 -20.93
N ILE A 360 -18.32 -1.23 -21.12
CA ILE A 360 -17.23 -0.35 -21.59
C ILE A 360 -16.10 -0.23 -20.56
N MET A 361 -16.44 -0.17 -19.28
CA MET A 361 -15.43 -0.15 -18.21
C MET A 361 -14.67 -1.48 -18.12
N GLU A 362 -15.36 -2.61 -18.32
CA GLU A 362 -14.72 -3.93 -18.40
C GLU A 362 -13.74 -4.00 -19.57
N GLU A 363 -14.13 -3.50 -20.74
CA GLU A 363 -13.25 -3.43 -21.92
C GLU A 363 -11.99 -2.60 -21.66
N LEU A 364 -12.13 -1.42 -21.02
CA LEU A 364 -11.00 -0.56 -20.67
C LEU A 364 -10.05 -1.25 -19.67
N LEU A 365 -10.57 -1.91 -18.65
CA LEU A 365 -9.75 -2.69 -17.70
C LEU A 365 -9.03 -3.83 -18.44
N GLN A 366 -9.71 -4.52 -19.36
CA GLN A 366 -9.12 -5.62 -20.13
C GLN A 366 -7.99 -5.15 -21.07
N GLU A 367 -8.09 -3.95 -21.62
CA GLU A 367 -6.99 -3.34 -22.38
C GLU A 367 -5.76 -3.08 -21.51
N LEU A 368 -5.94 -2.55 -20.27
CA LEU A 368 -4.85 -2.33 -19.33
C LEU A 368 -4.18 -3.65 -18.93
N ILE A 369 -4.95 -4.71 -18.67
CA ILE A 369 -4.44 -6.05 -18.40
C ILE A 369 -3.62 -6.56 -19.58
N THR A 370 -4.12 -6.41 -20.82
CA THR A 370 -3.44 -6.86 -22.04
C THR A 370 -2.12 -6.12 -22.26
N LYS A 371 -2.10 -4.82 -22.02
CA LYS A 371 -0.91 -3.95 -22.10
C LYS A 371 0.04 -4.16 -20.92
N LYS A 372 -0.40 -4.82 -19.84
CA LYS A 372 0.30 -4.95 -18.55
C LYS A 372 0.59 -3.59 -17.91
N ASP A 373 -0.27 -2.62 -18.11
CA ASP A 373 -0.21 -1.30 -17.51
C ASP A 373 -0.83 -1.36 -16.11
N TRP A 374 -0.03 -1.83 -15.15
CA TRP A 374 -0.50 -2.09 -13.79
C TRP A 374 -0.73 -0.83 -12.98
N ASP A 375 -0.03 0.25 -13.29
CA ASP A 375 -0.21 1.53 -12.60
C ASP A 375 -1.54 2.17 -12.98
N SER A 376 -1.87 2.22 -14.27
CA SER A 376 -3.18 2.69 -14.73
C SER A 376 -4.30 1.75 -14.27
N PHE A 377 -4.08 0.43 -14.23
CA PHE A 377 -5.05 -0.53 -13.71
C PHE A 377 -5.31 -0.32 -12.21
N HIS A 378 -4.26 -0.08 -11.42
CA HIS A 378 -4.39 0.24 -10.00
C HIS A 378 -5.18 1.54 -9.78
N ALA A 379 -4.86 2.59 -10.52
CA ALA A 379 -5.58 3.87 -10.47
C ALA A 379 -7.06 3.70 -10.83
N ALA A 380 -7.38 2.98 -11.91
CA ALA A 380 -8.76 2.67 -12.30
C ALA A 380 -9.54 1.92 -11.20
N GLY A 381 -8.87 0.97 -10.52
CA GLY A 381 -9.44 0.29 -9.36
C GLY A 381 -9.78 1.24 -8.23
N MET A 382 -8.87 2.18 -7.91
CA MET A 382 -9.11 3.20 -6.88
C MET A 382 -10.30 4.11 -7.23
N ASP A 383 -10.46 4.49 -8.50
CA ASP A 383 -11.57 5.32 -8.95
C ASP A 383 -12.90 4.59 -8.79
N ILE A 384 -12.96 3.32 -9.15
CA ILE A 384 -14.15 2.48 -8.94
C ILE A 384 -14.49 2.40 -7.44
N TYR A 385 -13.51 2.16 -6.55
CA TYR A 385 -13.78 2.07 -5.10
C TYR A 385 -14.20 3.41 -4.52
N ARG A 386 -13.65 4.53 -5.01
CA ARG A 386 -14.09 5.88 -4.62
C ARG A 386 -15.56 6.08 -4.99
N ALA A 387 -15.94 5.76 -6.22
CA ALA A 387 -17.30 5.88 -6.69
C ALA A 387 -18.29 5.05 -5.85
N PHE A 388 -17.92 3.82 -5.47
CA PHE A 388 -18.75 2.95 -4.63
C PHE A 388 -18.86 3.41 -3.18
N ARG A 389 -17.80 4.00 -2.63
CA ARG A 389 -17.82 4.55 -1.28
C ARG A 389 -18.71 5.79 -1.17
N GLU A 390 -18.73 6.61 -2.20
CA GLU A 390 -19.44 7.88 -2.25
C GLU A 390 -20.83 7.76 -2.88
N GLY A 391 -21.07 6.69 -3.63
CA GLY A 391 -22.36 6.40 -4.28
C GLY A 391 -23.15 5.38 -3.49
N SER A 392 -24.44 5.60 -3.39
CA SER A 392 -25.39 4.76 -2.70
C SER A 392 -25.28 3.25 -3.05
N ASP A 393 -25.94 2.40 -2.22
CA ASP A 393 -26.11 0.94 -2.36
C ASP A 393 -26.72 0.45 -3.69
N ILE A 394 -26.92 1.34 -4.67
CA ILE A 394 -27.56 1.08 -5.96
C ILE A 394 -26.57 0.48 -6.97
N LEU A 395 -25.25 0.66 -6.76
CA LEU A 395 -24.23 0.23 -7.71
C LEU A 395 -23.89 -1.26 -7.48
N HIS A 396 -24.23 -2.12 -8.41
CA HIS A 396 -23.95 -3.55 -8.37
C HIS A 396 -22.97 -3.96 -9.47
N PRO A 397 -21.67 -3.61 -9.41
CA PRO A 397 -20.69 -3.93 -10.44
C PRO A 397 -20.30 -5.41 -10.37
N LYS A 398 -21.16 -6.27 -10.89
CA LYS A 398 -20.98 -7.73 -10.79
C LYS A 398 -19.77 -8.24 -11.57
N HIS A 399 -19.37 -7.54 -12.64
CA HIS A 399 -18.28 -7.97 -13.52
C HIS A 399 -16.95 -7.30 -13.16
N LEU A 400 -16.95 -6.05 -12.71
CA LEU A 400 -15.72 -5.29 -12.41
C LEU A 400 -15.01 -5.80 -11.14
N LEU A 401 -15.74 -6.12 -10.07
CA LEU A 401 -15.13 -6.50 -8.79
C LEU A 401 -14.27 -7.77 -8.87
N PRO A 402 -14.71 -8.86 -9.55
CA PRO A 402 -13.86 -10.03 -9.75
C PRO A 402 -12.59 -9.74 -10.55
N ILE A 403 -12.68 -8.85 -11.57
CA ILE A 403 -11.53 -8.42 -12.36
C ILE A 403 -10.54 -7.65 -11.47
N LEU A 404 -11.05 -6.73 -10.66
CA LEU A 404 -10.23 -5.96 -9.73
C LEU A 404 -9.56 -6.84 -8.68
N TYR A 405 -10.26 -7.86 -8.14
CA TYR A 405 -9.63 -8.80 -7.22
C TYR A 405 -8.53 -9.61 -7.92
N GLU A 406 -8.81 -10.13 -9.11
CA GLU A 406 -7.90 -11.04 -9.82
C GLU A 406 -6.63 -10.35 -10.30
N TYR A 407 -6.75 -9.14 -10.84
CA TYR A 407 -5.65 -8.50 -11.57
C TYR A 407 -5.00 -7.31 -10.86
N ASN A 408 -5.62 -6.75 -9.79
CA ASN A 408 -5.01 -5.61 -9.12
C ASN A 408 -3.69 -6.01 -8.45
N PRO A 409 -2.57 -5.32 -8.77
CA PRO A 409 -1.27 -5.63 -8.16
C PRO A 409 -1.22 -5.27 -6.67
N CYS A 410 -1.99 -4.24 -6.25
CA CYS A 410 -2.04 -3.76 -4.88
C CYS A 410 -2.97 -4.63 -4.02
N SER A 411 -2.46 -5.11 -2.89
CA SER A 411 -3.20 -5.97 -1.98
C SER A 411 -4.34 -5.24 -1.25
N PHE A 412 -4.22 -3.94 -0.98
CA PHE A 412 -5.29 -3.12 -0.40
C PHE A 412 -6.46 -2.93 -1.36
N CYS A 413 -6.15 -2.76 -2.65
CA CYS A 413 -7.20 -2.69 -3.67
C CYS A 413 -7.93 -4.03 -3.82
N ARG A 414 -7.20 -5.17 -3.73
CA ARG A 414 -7.81 -6.49 -3.72
C ARG A 414 -8.69 -6.73 -2.49
N GLU A 415 -8.25 -6.25 -1.31
CA GLU A 415 -9.06 -6.25 -0.10
C GLU A 415 -10.35 -5.46 -0.31
N SER A 416 -10.26 -4.25 -0.87
CA SER A 416 -11.43 -3.42 -1.18
C SER A 416 -12.40 -4.14 -2.12
N ALA A 417 -11.90 -4.79 -3.17
CA ALA A 417 -12.74 -5.60 -4.07
C ALA A 417 -13.50 -6.69 -3.29
N LEU A 418 -12.81 -7.45 -2.43
CA LEU A 418 -13.42 -8.50 -1.63
C LEU A 418 -14.45 -7.96 -0.62
N VAL A 419 -14.21 -6.80 -0.02
CA VAL A 419 -15.17 -6.13 0.88
C VAL A 419 -16.46 -5.81 0.12
N TYR A 420 -16.37 -5.25 -1.10
CA TYR A 420 -17.56 -4.98 -1.93
C TYR A 420 -18.21 -6.27 -2.45
N MET A 421 -17.41 -7.24 -2.93
CA MET A 421 -17.96 -8.57 -3.29
C MET A 421 -18.73 -9.21 -2.14
N SER A 422 -18.25 -9.03 -0.91
CA SER A 422 -18.90 -9.50 0.29
C SER A 422 -20.26 -8.83 0.53
N LYS A 423 -20.35 -7.50 0.38
CA LYS A 423 -21.61 -6.75 0.50
C LYS A 423 -22.65 -7.24 -0.52
N HIS A 424 -22.20 -7.61 -1.71
CA HIS A 424 -23.03 -8.09 -2.81
C HIS A 424 -23.20 -9.62 -2.84
N ARG A 425 -22.79 -10.37 -1.79
CA ARG A 425 -22.89 -11.83 -1.67
C ARG A 425 -22.25 -12.61 -2.82
N MET A 426 -21.12 -12.10 -3.33
CA MET A 426 -20.38 -12.68 -4.45
C MET A 426 -19.24 -13.60 -4.02
N LEU A 427 -18.95 -13.70 -2.72
CA LEU A 427 -17.87 -14.55 -2.20
C LEU A 427 -18.29 -16.02 -2.23
N THR A 428 -17.51 -16.86 -2.93
CA THR A 428 -17.69 -18.31 -2.90
C THR A 428 -16.80 -18.92 -1.82
N LYS A 429 -17.11 -20.18 -1.43
CA LYS A 429 -16.32 -20.91 -0.46
C LYS A 429 -14.88 -21.12 -0.96
N GLU A 430 -14.73 -21.46 -2.23
CA GLU A 430 -13.44 -21.71 -2.88
C GLU A 430 -12.57 -20.45 -2.89
N LEU A 431 -13.18 -19.28 -3.16
CA LEU A 431 -12.48 -18.00 -3.09
C LEU A 431 -12.04 -17.68 -1.66
N LEU A 432 -12.89 -17.93 -0.67
CA LEU A 432 -12.54 -17.73 0.73
C LEU A 432 -11.42 -18.68 1.19
N GLU A 433 -11.43 -19.94 0.74
CA GLU A 433 -10.36 -20.90 1.02
C GLU A 433 -9.02 -20.45 0.40
N GLU A 434 -9.04 -19.89 -0.81
CA GLU A 434 -7.85 -19.26 -1.40
C GLU A 434 -7.38 -18.05 -0.56
N CYS A 435 -8.29 -17.18 -0.18
CA CYS A 435 -8.02 -15.97 0.61
C CYS A 435 -7.37 -16.24 1.97
N LEU A 436 -7.49 -17.45 2.54
CA LEU A 436 -6.77 -17.85 3.76
C LEU A 436 -5.26 -17.78 3.62
N TYR A 437 -4.75 -17.78 2.41
CA TYR A 437 -3.31 -17.77 2.10
C TYR A 437 -2.87 -16.51 1.36
N ASP A 438 -3.73 -15.49 1.24
CA ASP A 438 -3.38 -14.23 0.60
C ASP A 438 -2.20 -13.53 1.31
N SER A 439 -1.45 -12.74 0.58
CA SER A 439 -0.35 -11.95 1.14
C SER A 439 -0.83 -10.88 2.14
N ASN A 440 -2.05 -10.37 1.98
CA ASN A 440 -2.67 -9.37 2.86
C ASN A 440 -3.33 -10.02 4.08
N ASP A 441 -2.96 -9.56 5.29
CA ASP A 441 -3.46 -10.11 6.55
C ASP A 441 -4.96 -9.84 6.78
N ASP A 442 -5.47 -8.69 6.35
CA ASP A 442 -6.88 -8.35 6.47
C ASP A 442 -7.76 -9.25 5.60
N ILE A 443 -7.28 -9.59 4.39
CA ILE A 443 -7.94 -10.58 3.52
C ILE A 443 -7.99 -11.95 4.21
N ARG A 444 -6.87 -12.41 4.79
CA ARG A 444 -6.82 -13.69 5.52
C ARG A 444 -7.78 -13.71 6.71
N ARG A 445 -7.79 -12.63 7.50
CA ARG A 445 -8.69 -12.50 8.68
C ARG A 445 -10.15 -12.49 8.28
N MET A 446 -10.48 -11.77 7.21
CA MET A 446 -11.85 -11.73 6.67
C MET A 446 -12.29 -13.12 6.21
N ALA A 447 -11.47 -13.85 5.46
CA ALA A 447 -11.76 -15.20 4.98
C ALA A 447 -11.96 -16.18 6.16
N ALA A 448 -11.04 -16.18 7.14
CA ALA A 448 -11.13 -17.02 8.31
C ALA A 448 -12.39 -16.76 9.16
N LYS A 449 -12.84 -15.51 9.24
CA LYS A 449 -14.08 -15.14 9.94
C LYS A 449 -15.34 -15.63 9.22
N ARG A 450 -15.31 -15.71 7.88
CA ARG A 450 -16.48 -16.08 7.07
C ARG A 450 -16.61 -17.59 6.81
N LEU A 451 -15.53 -18.33 6.97
CA LEU A 451 -15.53 -19.79 6.85
C LEU A 451 -15.93 -20.50 8.17
N LYS A 452 -15.95 -19.75 9.31
CA LYS A 452 -16.51 -20.23 10.59
C LYS A 452 -18.02 -20.18 10.58
#